data_a8ade358686df0bbece8ab6593ee978c
#
_entry.id   a8ade358686df0bbece8ab6593ee978c
#
_cell.length_a   1.000
_cell.length_b   1.000
_cell.length_c   1.000
_cell.angle_alpha   90.00
_cell.angle_beta   90.00
_cell.angle_gamma   90.00
#
_symmetry.space_group_name_H-M   'P 1'
#
loop_
_entity.id
_entity.type
_entity.pdbx_description
1 polymer ?
#
loop_
_entity_poly.entity_id
_entity_poly.type
_entity_poly.pdbx_seq_one_letter_code
_entity_poly.pdbx_strand_id
1 'polypeptide(L)'
;MRERQVFRDKLCNLMDDLSQNSPVFTGLILLTGTDGPGIAQGLFRSLSDFSVAIDDVEQIVINGRLVLTVLITLNPAHQSAIEADLAEYAQSSETDIATIFSHQALLKVDQKRVGVLAVAKKLHPRSLLNLTTGIVDVNGNIESISRTQNDPTGILFVVTGATETVLTSTISSLELENEIETRVYEL
;
A
#
# COMPACT_ATOMS: atom_id res chain seq x y z
N MET A 1 10.30 -8.46 -46.30
CA MET A 1 10.80 -7.42 -45.36
C MET A 1 9.84 -7.15 -44.20
N ARG A 2 8.54 -7.04 -44.43
CA ARG A 2 7.51 -6.80 -43.41
C ARG A 2 7.37 -7.88 -42.32
N GLU A 3 7.49 -9.16 -42.65
CA GLU A 3 7.31 -10.26 -41.69
C GLU A 3 8.44 -10.35 -40.65
N ARG A 4 9.68 -9.98 -41.01
CA ARG A 4 10.80 -9.94 -40.06
C ARG A 4 10.66 -8.80 -39.05
N GLN A 5 10.04 -7.69 -39.43
CA GLN A 5 9.79 -6.56 -38.52
C GLN A 5 8.73 -6.93 -37.49
N VAL A 6 7.61 -7.51 -37.92
CA VAL A 6 6.51 -7.97 -37.04
C VAL A 6 6.98 -9.04 -36.05
N PHE A 7 7.87 -9.93 -36.48
CA PHE A 7 8.44 -10.94 -35.58
C PHE A 7 9.37 -10.32 -34.53
N ARG A 8 10.16 -9.32 -34.93
CA ARG A 8 11.08 -8.60 -34.05
C ARG A 8 10.32 -7.77 -33.02
N ASP A 9 9.25 -7.09 -33.42
CA ASP A 9 8.40 -6.30 -32.53
C ASP A 9 7.65 -7.20 -31.52
N LYS A 10 7.18 -8.38 -31.96
CA LYS A 10 6.62 -9.39 -31.06
C LYS A 10 7.64 -9.95 -30.07
N LEU A 11 8.89 -10.19 -30.52
CA LEU A 11 9.96 -10.66 -29.63
C LEU A 11 10.35 -9.58 -28.60
N CYS A 12 10.46 -8.32 -29.00
CA CYS A 12 10.70 -7.21 -28.08
C CYS A 12 9.59 -7.11 -27.02
N ASN A 13 8.32 -7.12 -27.44
CA ASN A 13 7.20 -7.08 -26.50
C ASN A 13 7.16 -8.31 -25.57
N LEU A 14 7.52 -9.52 -26.06
CA LEU A 14 7.62 -10.69 -25.19
C LEU A 14 8.81 -10.61 -24.22
N MET A 15 9.93 -10.05 -24.65
CA MET A 15 11.09 -9.84 -23.77
C MET A 15 10.84 -8.76 -22.75
N ASP A 16 10.11 -7.68 -23.08
CA ASP A 16 9.67 -6.65 -22.14
C ASP A 16 8.68 -7.21 -21.12
N ASP A 17 7.74 -8.07 -21.54
CA ASP A 17 6.79 -8.74 -20.64
C ASP A 17 7.47 -9.73 -19.68
N LEU A 18 8.48 -10.45 -20.16
CA LEU A 18 9.30 -11.37 -19.35
C LEU A 18 10.24 -10.61 -18.39
N SER A 19 10.71 -9.42 -18.77
CA SER A 19 11.54 -8.58 -17.89
C SER A 19 10.74 -7.91 -16.78
N GLN A 20 9.46 -7.60 -17.03
CA GLN A 20 8.56 -7.01 -16.02
C GLN A 20 8.12 -8.02 -14.94
N ASN A 21 8.25 -9.33 -15.20
CA ASN A 21 7.84 -10.37 -14.26
C ASN A 21 9.02 -11.11 -13.61
N SER A 22 10.24 -10.62 -13.80
CA SER A 22 11.41 -11.18 -13.12
C SER A 22 11.40 -10.75 -11.65
N PRO A 23 11.61 -11.69 -10.71
CA PRO A 23 11.68 -11.32 -9.29
C PRO A 23 12.86 -10.36 -9.08
N VAL A 24 12.55 -9.17 -8.56
CA VAL A 24 13.53 -8.19 -8.13
C VAL A 24 13.78 -8.31 -6.62
N PHE A 25 14.95 -7.91 -6.16
CA PHE A 25 15.23 -7.88 -4.73
C PHE A 25 14.75 -6.55 -4.17
N THR A 26 13.79 -6.63 -3.26
CA THR A 26 13.13 -5.47 -2.67
C THR A 26 13.37 -5.40 -1.16
N GLY A 27 13.31 -4.19 -0.63
CA GLY A 27 13.30 -3.90 0.80
C GLY A 27 12.08 -3.06 1.16
N LEU A 28 11.22 -3.57 2.03
CA LEU A 28 10.17 -2.77 2.66
C LEU A 28 10.71 -2.22 3.97
N ILE A 29 10.73 -0.90 4.12
CA ILE A 29 11.17 -0.19 5.30
C ILE A 29 9.94 0.39 5.98
N LEU A 30 9.75 0.10 7.27
CA LEU A 30 8.73 0.69 8.11
C LEU A 30 9.40 1.51 9.20
N LEU A 31 9.15 2.82 9.23
CA LEU A 31 9.59 3.73 10.27
C LEU A 31 8.38 4.22 11.07
N THR A 32 8.47 4.15 12.39
CA THR A 32 7.46 4.71 13.31
C THR A 32 8.12 5.54 14.41
N GLY A 33 7.43 6.61 14.84
CA GLY A 33 7.94 7.47 15.90
C GLY A 33 6.99 8.61 16.24
N THR A 34 7.44 9.53 17.07
CA THR A 34 6.75 10.80 17.30
C THR A 34 6.92 11.67 16.06
N ASP A 35 5.81 12.26 15.56
CA ASP A 35 5.88 13.14 14.40
C ASP A 35 6.72 14.39 14.67
N GLY A 36 7.61 14.70 13.74
CA GLY A 36 8.48 15.86 13.86
C GLY A 36 9.23 16.20 12.55
N PRO A 37 9.73 17.43 12.45
CA PRO A 37 10.50 17.85 11.28
C PRO A 37 11.78 17.02 11.10
N GLY A 38 12.07 16.64 9.88
CA GLY A 38 13.34 16.00 9.50
C GLY A 38 13.37 14.47 9.59
N ILE A 39 12.35 13.80 10.11
CA ILE A 39 12.35 12.32 10.23
C ILE A 39 12.42 11.67 8.86
N ALA A 40 11.52 12.02 7.93
CA ALA A 40 11.59 11.48 6.57
C ALA A 40 12.90 11.87 5.84
N GLN A 41 13.38 13.11 6.06
CA GLN A 41 14.65 13.57 5.50
C GLN A 41 15.84 12.70 5.98
N GLY A 42 15.86 12.36 7.26
CA GLY A 42 16.90 11.51 7.84
C GLY A 42 16.90 10.11 7.24
N LEU A 43 15.70 9.49 7.12
CA LEU A 43 15.56 8.20 6.44
C LEU A 43 16.10 8.23 5.01
N PHE A 44 15.67 9.20 4.20
CA PHE A 44 16.16 9.29 2.82
C PHE A 44 17.64 9.64 2.73
N ARG A 45 18.20 10.34 3.70
CA ARG A 45 19.65 10.57 3.79
C ARG A 45 20.41 9.25 3.99
N SER A 46 19.93 8.38 4.91
CA SER A 46 20.54 7.06 5.13
C SER A 46 20.48 6.17 3.89
N LEU A 47 19.51 6.38 3.00
CA LEU A 47 19.40 5.62 1.75
C LEU A 47 20.19 6.26 0.57
N SER A 48 20.54 7.53 0.67
CA SER A 48 21.10 8.30 -0.47
C SER A 48 22.50 7.84 -0.90
N ASP A 49 23.23 7.17 -0.03
CA ASP A 49 24.59 6.67 -0.32
C ASP A 49 24.57 5.33 -1.05
N PHE A 50 23.38 4.73 -1.20
CA PHE A 50 23.18 3.46 -1.88
C PHE A 50 22.54 3.65 -3.25
N SER A 51 22.88 2.76 -4.19
CA SER A 51 22.19 2.67 -5.48
C SER A 51 20.88 1.90 -5.30
N VAL A 52 19.85 2.60 -4.84
CA VAL A 52 18.49 2.07 -4.65
C VAL A 52 17.50 2.85 -5.51
N ALA A 53 16.41 2.19 -5.92
CA ALA A 53 15.24 2.86 -6.50
C ALA A 53 14.11 2.85 -5.48
N ILE A 54 13.36 3.95 -5.40
CA ILE A 54 12.15 4.05 -4.59
C ILE A 54 10.99 3.63 -5.49
N ASP A 55 10.30 2.56 -5.11
CA ASP A 55 9.16 2.03 -5.86
C ASP A 55 7.83 2.55 -5.31
N ASP A 56 7.76 2.73 -3.97
CA ASP A 56 6.56 3.27 -3.30
C ASP A 56 6.92 3.96 -1.99
N VAL A 57 6.13 4.98 -1.62
CA VAL A 57 6.26 5.72 -0.35
C VAL A 57 4.90 6.10 0.18
N GLU A 58 4.62 5.76 1.42
CA GLU A 58 3.42 6.22 2.12
C GLU A 58 3.77 6.77 3.50
N GLN A 59 3.28 7.97 3.81
CA GLN A 59 3.44 8.59 5.12
C GLN A 59 2.08 9.01 5.68
N ILE A 60 1.82 8.61 6.91
CA ILE A 60 0.63 9.03 7.65
C ILE A 60 1.01 9.51 9.06
N VAL A 61 0.21 10.44 9.57
CA VAL A 61 0.33 10.89 10.98
C VAL A 61 -0.99 10.60 11.69
N ILE A 62 -0.92 9.79 12.73
CA ILE A 62 -2.08 9.41 13.53
C ILE A 62 -1.85 9.88 14.96
N ASN A 63 -2.59 10.91 15.37
CA ASN A 63 -2.54 11.50 16.71
C ASN A 63 -1.10 11.81 17.18
N GLY A 64 -0.31 12.49 16.31
CA GLY A 64 1.07 12.88 16.61
C GLY A 64 2.10 11.75 16.49
N ARG A 65 1.71 10.58 16.00
CA ARG A 65 2.63 9.48 15.66
C ARG A 65 2.75 9.35 14.16
N LEU A 66 4.01 9.39 13.70
CA LEU A 66 4.37 9.17 12.30
C LEU A 66 4.47 7.67 12.02
N VAL A 67 3.92 7.27 10.89
CA VAL A 67 4.17 5.99 10.23
C VAL A 67 4.62 6.29 8.81
N LEU A 68 5.79 5.85 8.43
CA LEU A 68 6.36 6.01 7.09
C LEU A 68 6.77 4.64 6.57
N THR A 69 6.24 4.25 5.42
CA THR A 69 6.63 3.05 4.70
C THR A 69 7.32 3.43 3.41
N VAL A 70 8.41 2.75 3.08
CA VAL A 70 9.16 2.94 1.84
C VAL A 70 9.47 1.57 1.25
N LEU A 71 9.04 1.35 0.01
CA LEU A 71 9.43 0.18 -0.78
C LEU A 71 10.58 0.56 -1.69
N ILE A 72 11.67 -0.18 -1.62
CA ILE A 72 12.86 0.03 -2.45
C ILE A 72 13.22 -1.22 -3.24
N THR A 73 13.74 -1.01 -4.45
CA THR A 73 14.49 -2.02 -5.20
C THR A 73 15.99 -1.77 -5.03
N LEU A 74 16.75 -2.82 -4.77
CA LEU A 74 18.18 -2.71 -4.47
C LEU A 74 18.97 -3.93 -4.94
N ASN A 75 20.31 -3.76 -4.98
CA ASN A 75 21.21 -4.90 -5.10
C ASN A 75 21.27 -5.64 -3.76
N PRO A 76 21.07 -6.98 -3.72
CA PRO A 76 21.13 -7.77 -2.48
C PRO A 76 22.44 -7.57 -1.68
N ALA A 77 23.55 -7.25 -2.35
CA ALA A 77 24.84 -7.00 -1.70
C ALA A 77 24.83 -5.77 -0.77
N HIS A 78 23.88 -4.85 -0.93
CA HIS A 78 23.76 -3.64 -0.10
C HIS A 78 22.87 -3.85 1.16
N GLN A 79 22.15 -4.96 1.28
CA GLN A 79 21.20 -5.19 2.36
C GLN A 79 21.79 -4.90 3.74
N SER A 80 22.88 -5.58 4.10
CA SER A 80 23.45 -5.47 5.45
C SER A 80 23.98 -4.06 5.78
N ALA A 81 24.48 -3.33 4.77
CA ALA A 81 24.92 -1.96 4.96
C ALA A 81 23.74 -1.01 5.17
N ILE A 82 22.67 -1.17 4.39
CA ILE A 82 21.42 -0.40 4.57
C ILE A 82 20.81 -0.69 5.95
N GLU A 83 20.74 -1.95 6.38
CA GLU A 83 20.27 -2.31 7.72
C GLU A 83 21.07 -1.63 8.83
N ALA A 84 22.41 -1.56 8.70
CA ALA A 84 23.28 -0.91 9.67
C ALA A 84 23.02 0.61 9.73
N ASP A 85 22.97 1.30 8.59
CA ASP A 85 22.74 2.74 8.53
C ASP A 85 21.33 3.13 9.03
N LEU A 86 20.32 2.32 8.72
CA LEU A 86 18.97 2.51 9.24
C LEU A 86 18.90 2.28 10.75
N ALA A 87 19.64 1.31 11.29
CA ALA A 87 19.70 1.08 12.74
C ALA A 87 20.41 2.23 13.49
N GLU A 88 21.47 2.79 12.92
CA GLU A 88 22.14 3.98 13.45
C GLU A 88 21.20 5.20 13.42
N TYR A 89 20.50 5.40 12.31
CA TYR A 89 19.52 6.47 12.20
C TYR A 89 18.38 6.31 13.22
N ALA A 90 17.83 5.12 13.40
CA ALA A 90 16.77 4.84 14.37
C ALA A 90 17.18 5.23 15.79
N GLN A 91 18.41 4.90 16.20
CA GLN A 91 18.96 5.25 17.52
C GLN A 91 19.10 6.77 17.69
N SER A 92 19.57 7.47 16.66
CA SER A 92 19.81 8.92 16.72
C SER A 92 18.55 9.76 16.63
N SER A 93 17.48 9.25 16.03
CA SER A 93 16.20 9.93 15.83
C SER A 93 15.10 9.54 16.82
N GLU A 94 15.39 8.64 17.74
CA GLU A 94 14.40 8.07 18.68
C GLU A 94 13.17 7.49 17.95
N THR A 95 13.41 6.84 16.80
CA THR A 95 12.38 6.16 16.01
C THR A 95 12.60 4.67 16.00
N ASP A 96 11.53 3.91 15.73
CA ASP A 96 11.59 2.47 15.49
C ASP A 96 11.62 2.23 13.98
N ILE A 97 12.58 1.45 13.49
CA ILE A 97 12.67 1.04 12.08
C ILE A 97 12.68 -0.48 12.00
N ALA A 98 11.79 -1.03 11.16
CA ALA A 98 11.76 -2.43 10.78
C ALA A 98 11.97 -2.57 9.27
N THR A 99 12.68 -3.61 8.85
CA THR A 99 12.97 -3.90 7.45
C THR A 99 12.59 -5.32 7.10
N ILE A 100 12.07 -5.52 5.87
CA ILE A 100 11.80 -6.84 5.29
C ILE A 100 12.41 -6.85 3.90
N PHE A 101 13.39 -7.72 3.68
CA PHE A 101 14.03 -7.91 2.38
C PHE A 101 13.59 -9.24 1.77
N SER A 102 13.24 -9.22 0.48
CA SER A 102 12.80 -10.42 -0.22
C SER A 102 12.97 -10.30 -1.74
N HIS A 103 13.06 -11.46 -2.41
CA HIS A 103 12.84 -11.52 -3.85
C HIS A 103 11.32 -11.52 -4.12
N GLN A 104 10.81 -10.47 -4.71
CA GLN A 104 9.38 -10.32 -4.97
C GLN A 104 9.15 -9.84 -6.41
N ALA A 105 8.13 -10.38 -7.06
CA ALA A 105 7.64 -9.78 -8.29
C ALA A 105 6.86 -8.50 -7.93
N LEU A 106 7.27 -7.38 -8.49
CA LEU A 106 6.49 -6.14 -8.41
C LEU A 106 5.30 -6.29 -9.37
N LEU A 107 4.19 -6.77 -8.84
CA LEU A 107 2.95 -6.93 -9.61
C LEU A 107 2.29 -5.56 -9.75
N LYS A 108 2.47 -4.90 -10.88
CA LYS A 108 1.59 -3.82 -11.32
C LYS A 108 0.32 -4.44 -11.89
N VAL A 109 -0.63 -4.74 -11.04
CA VAL A 109 -1.95 -5.16 -11.49
C VAL A 109 -2.80 -3.91 -11.59
N ASP A 110 -3.12 -3.50 -12.82
CA ASP A 110 -4.08 -2.44 -13.09
C ASP A 110 -5.49 -3.01 -12.84
N GLN A 111 -5.87 -3.09 -11.57
CA GLN A 111 -7.20 -3.55 -11.15
C GLN A 111 -8.11 -2.34 -10.95
N LYS A 112 -9.36 -2.46 -11.41
CA LYS A 112 -10.40 -1.48 -11.07
C LYS A 112 -10.55 -1.42 -9.55
N ARG A 113 -10.54 -0.21 -9.03
CA ARG A 113 -10.71 0.08 -7.62
C ARG A 113 -12.12 0.57 -7.35
N VAL A 114 -12.66 0.13 -6.24
CA VAL A 114 -13.98 0.54 -5.75
C VAL A 114 -13.81 1.10 -4.34
N GLY A 115 -14.37 2.28 -4.10
CA GLY A 115 -14.42 2.90 -2.79
C GLY A 115 -15.66 2.44 -2.02
N VAL A 116 -15.46 1.97 -0.79
CA VAL A 116 -16.54 1.73 0.18
C VAL A 116 -16.35 2.71 1.33
N LEU A 117 -17.21 3.73 1.38
CA LEU A 117 -17.21 4.73 2.43
C LEU A 117 -18.25 4.36 3.50
N ALA A 118 -17.80 4.31 4.74
CA ALA A 118 -18.67 4.17 5.92
C ALA A 118 -18.59 5.42 6.78
N VAL A 119 -19.73 6.01 7.13
CA VAL A 119 -19.82 7.25 7.90
C VAL A 119 -20.74 7.03 9.11
N ALA A 120 -20.25 7.38 10.30
CA ALA A 120 -21.04 7.33 11.54
C ALA A 120 -20.52 8.32 12.59
N LYS A 121 -21.34 8.67 13.57
CA LYS A 121 -20.86 9.46 14.74
C LYS A 121 -19.78 8.72 15.52
N LYS A 122 -19.93 7.40 15.65
CA LYS A 122 -18.93 6.48 16.21
C LYS A 122 -18.91 5.20 15.39
N LEU A 123 -17.71 4.75 15.03
CA LEU A 123 -17.50 3.46 14.39
C LEU A 123 -16.98 2.47 15.42
N HIS A 124 -17.71 1.38 15.61
CA HIS A 124 -17.32 0.31 16.51
C HIS A 124 -16.57 -0.79 15.74
N PRO A 125 -15.65 -1.52 16.39
CA PRO A 125 -14.91 -2.60 15.75
C PRO A 125 -15.81 -3.67 15.11
N ARG A 126 -17.00 -3.92 15.70
CA ARG A 126 -17.97 -4.89 15.16
C ARG A 126 -18.52 -4.45 13.79
N SER A 127 -18.79 -3.17 13.61
CA SER A 127 -19.25 -2.64 12.32
C SER A 127 -18.19 -2.73 11.24
N LEU A 128 -16.94 -2.45 11.61
CA LEU A 128 -15.80 -2.62 10.69
C LEU A 128 -15.57 -4.10 10.34
N LEU A 129 -15.74 -5.00 11.33
CA LEU A 129 -15.68 -6.45 11.10
C LEU A 129 -16.75 -6.87 10.08
N ASN A 130 -18.01 -6.44 10.26
CA ASN A 130 -19.10 -6.80 9.34
C ASN A 130 -18.81 -6.28 7.91
N LEU A 131 -18.36 -5.03 7.78
CA LEU A 131 -17.98 -4.45 6.48
C LEU A 131 -16.83 -5.22 5.81
N THR A 132 -15.76 -5.50 6.55
CA THR A 132 -14.62 -6.24 6.01
C THR A 132 -14.99 -7.68 5.65
N THR A 133 -15.84 -8.33 6.45
CA THR A 133 -16.37 -9.66 6.12
C THR A 133 -17.18 -9.62 4.83
N GLY A 134 -18.11 -8.67 4.68
CA GLY A 134 -18.91 -8.54 3.46
C GLY A 134 -18.05 -8.28 2.20
N ILE A 135 -16.94 -7.53 2.33
CA ILE A 135 -16.00 -7.33 1.23
C ILE A 135 -15.29 -8.64 0.87
N VAL A 136 -14.81 -9.39 1.87
CA VAL A 136 -14.08 -10.65 1.65
C VAL A 136 -15.01 -11.74 1.08
N ASP A 137 -16.25 -11.81 1.52
CA ASP A 137 -17.23 -12.81 1.06
C ASP A 137 -17.52 -12.72 -0.46
N VAL A 138 -17.25 -11.55 -1.06
CA VAL A 138 -17.37 -11.35 -2.51
C VAL A 138 -16.02 -11.34 -3.23
N ASN A 139 -14.98 -11.92 -2.63
CA ASN A 139 -13.60 -11.95 -3.11
C ASN A 139 -12.97 -10.56 -3.30
N GLY A 140 -13.46 -9.54 -2.60
CA GLY A 140 -12.84 -8.23 -2.55
C GLY A 140 -11.56 -8.27 -1.71
N ASN A 141 -10.50 -7.66 -2.23
CA ASN A 141 -9.27 -7.40 -1.49
C ASN A 141 -9.24 -5.94 -1.05
N ILE A 142 -8.97 -5.69 0.22
CA ILE A 142 -8.85 -4.34 0.75
C ILE A 142 -7.41 -3.88 0.60
N GLU A 143 -7.16 -2.91 -0.30
CA GLU A 143 -5.83 -2.34 -0.52
C GLU A 143 -5.48 -1.29 0.53
N SER A 144 -6.47 -0.47 0.94
CA SER A 144 -6.25 0.53 1.98
C SER A 144 -7.51 0.81 2.80
N ILE A 145 -7.31 1.23 4.03
CA ILE A 145 -8.34 1.75 4.93
C ILE A 145 -7.86 3.10 5.44
N SER A 146 -8.60 4.14 5.15
CA SER A 146 -8.21 5.49 5.53
C SER A 146 -9.35 6.28 6.14
N ARG A 147 -9.02 7.18 7.06
CA ARG A 147 -9.97 8.12 7.63
C ARG A 147 -10.15 9.30 6.68
N THR A 148 -11.39 9.61 6.31
CA THR A 148 -11.70 10.71 5.41
C THR A 148 -12.16 11.97 6.14
N GLN A 149 -12.81 11.81 7.31
CA GLN A 149 -13.31 12.91 8.13
C GLN A 149 -13.40 12.54 9.61
N ASN A 150 -13.46 13.55 10.48
CA ASN A 150 -13.41 13.38 11.92
C ASN A 150 -14.79 13.40 12.58
N ASP A 151 -15.70 14.23 12.11
CA ASP A 151 -17.05 14.38 12.67
C ASP A 151 -18.06 14.69 11.55
N PRO A 152 -18.99 13.78 11.25
CA PRO A 152 -18.98 12.39 11.72
C PRO A 152 -17.75 11.62 11.24
N THR A 153 -17.40 10.51 11.90
CA THR A 153 -16.24 9.70 11.49
C THR A 153 -16.51 9.02 10.16
N GLY A 154 -15.67 9.30 9.16
CA GLY A 154 -15.70 8.64 7.85
C GLY A 154 -14.49 7.75 7.65
N ILE A 155 -14.71 6.50 7.24
CA ILE A 155 -13.68 5.53 6.87
C ILE A 155 -13.91 5.10 5.43
N LEU A 156 -12.89 5.20 4.62
CA LEU A 156 -12.86 4.73 3.23
C LEU A 156 -12.05 3.45 3.14
N PHE A 157 -12.64 2.42 2.57
CA PHE A 157 -11.97 1.20 2.12
C PHE A 157 -11.77 1.31 0.61
N VAL A 158 -10.54 1.12 0.16
CA VAL A 158 -10.23 0.94 -1.27
C VAL A 158 -10.16 -0.55 -1.54
N VAL A 159 -11.02 -1.03 -2.42
CA VAL A 159 -11.23 -2.46 -2.68
C VAL A 159 -10.94 -2.78 -4.14
N THR A 160 -10.23 -3.88 -4.37
CA THR A 160 -10.03 -4.51 -5.69
C THR A 160 -10.63 -5.91 -5.69
N GLY A 161 -10.74 -6.53 -6.88
CA GLY A 161 -11.24 -7.90 -7.03
C GLY A 161 -12.77 -8.04 -7.02
N ALA A 162 -13.52 -7.02 -6.61
CA ALA A 162 -14.98 -6.99 -6.64
C ALA A 162 -15.50 -5.77 -7.41
N THR A 163 -16.71 -5.89 -7.99
CA THR A 163 -17.35 -4.77 -8.72
C THR A 163 -18.21 -3.91 -7.79
N GLU A 164 -18.42 -2.65 -8.17
CA GLU A 164 -19.30 -1.73 -7.45
C GLU A 164 -20.70 -2.33 -7.21
N THR A 165 -21.28 -2.95 -8.23
CA THR A 165 -22.64 -3.55 -8.13
C THR A 165 -22.71 -4.66 -7.08
N VAL A 166 -21.72 -5.55 -7.07
CA VAL A 166 -21.67 -6.67 -6.11
C VAL A 166 -21.44 -6.15 -4.69
N LEU A 167 -20.50 -5.22 -4.51
CA LEU A 167 -20.23 -4.59 -3.22
C LEU A 167 -21.44 -3.82 -2.70
N THR A 168 -22.13 -3.06 -3.55
CA THR A 168 -23.35 -2.32 -3.17
C THR A 168 -24.43 -3.27 -2.65
N SER A 169 -24.70 -4.35 -3.37
CA SER A 169 -25.73 -5.33 -2.94
C SER A 169 -25.36 -6.02 -1.63
N THR A 170 -24.10 -6.42 -1.49
CA THR A 170 -23.61 -7.10 -0.28
C THR A 170 -23.66 -6.18 0.93
N ILE A 171 -23.09 -4.98 0.82
CA ILE A 171 -23.04 -4.04 1.94
C ILE A 171 -24.42 -3.57 2.35
N SER A 172 -25.36 -3.39 1.39
CA SER A 172 -26.75 -3.02 1.70
C SER A 172 -27.51 -4.14 2.44
N SER A 173 -27.06 -5.38 2.35
CA SER A 173 -27.64 -6.52 3.06
C SER A 173 -27.07 -6.74 4.46
N LEU A 174 -25.98 -6.05 4.82
CA LEU A 174 -25.35 -6.19 6.13
C LEU A 174 -26.22 -5.56 7.23
N GLU A 175 -26.33 -6.26 8.34
CA GLU A 175 -26.87 -5.69 9.58
C GLU A 175 -25.81 -4.78 10.21
N LEU A 176 -25.80 -3.54 9.79
CA LEU A 176 -24.97 -2.49 10.40
C LEU A 176 -25.75 -1.83 11.54
N GLU A 177 -25.02 -1.31 12.52
CA GLU A 177 -25.63 -0.53 13.60
C GLU A 177 -26.40 0.68 13.03
N ASN A 178 -27.53 1.05 13.66
CA ASN A 178 -28.55 1.98 13.17
C ASN A 178 -28.09 3.45 12.92
N GLU A 179 -26.83 3.74 12.79
CA GLU A 179 -26.32 5.09 12.53
C GLU A 179 -25.16 5.07 11.51
N ILE A 180 -24.97 3.97 10.76
CA ILE A 180 -23.90 3.88 9.77
C ILE A 180 -24.49 4.06 8.38
N GLU A 181 -24.06 5.13 7.72
CA GLU A 181 -24.31 5.35 6.31
C GLU A 181 -23.15 4.76 5.49
N THR A 182 -23.48 4.02 4.45
CA THR A 182 -22.48 3.46 3.53
C THR A 182 -22.72 3.96 2.11
N ARG A 183 -21.61 4.17 1.39
CA ARG A 183 -21.62 4.48 -0.05
C ARG A 183 -20.56 3.65 -0.75
N VAL A 184 -20.90 3.12 -1.92
CA VAL A 184 -20.00 2.38 -2.80
C VAL A 184 -19.90 3.15 -4.12
N TYR A 185 -18.70 3.27 -4.68
CA TYR A 185 -18.46 4.01 -5.93
C TYR A 185 -17.14 3.59 -6.60
N GLU A 186 -17.06 3.66 -7.92
CA GLU A 186 -15.79 3.46 -8.66
C GLU A 186 -14.79 4.60 -8.36
N LEU A 187 -13.49 4.26 -8.26
CA LEU A 187 -12.38 5.18 -8.00
C LEU A 187 -11.58 5.46 -9.27
#